data_eb06ccb3f2065576b8570e03af57dc18
#
_entry.id   eb06ccb3f2065576b8570e03af57dc18
#
_cell.length_a   1.000
_cell.length_b   1.000
_cell.length_c   1.000
_cell.angle_alpha   90.00
_cell.angle_beta   90.00
_cell.angle_gamma   90.00
#
_symmetry.space_group_name_H-M   'P 1'
#
loop_
_entity.id
_entity.type
_entity.pdbx_description
1 polymer ?
#
loop_
_entity_poly.entity_id
_entity_poly.type
_entity_poly.pdbx_seq_one_letter_code
_entity_poly.pdbx_strand_id
1 'polypeptide(L)'
;MATPPYPEDEHSRQAYVDQLGLLEEGADEVFEEILAAATSYFQTPIALISILDHQRQWFRASIGLDIRQTPRRDSFCAYAILGKGVFEVADATLDPRFRDNPYVQGEPRIRFYAGAPLATAEGLNLGSLCVIDREPRGPLAERDVAMLEHFARLVMARIHTLRSTNYIDEPTGLYNRLRLQEDVSLRLQRDGALTVIAADLLPLALLNTIIRTLGYPFSNDLMLEARDRIRAELPDFTLYKISPTRFGLLLPRQQQEETESVCLRLLRAFESPVVCRGIPIKANVGLGVLPLADDPLDGDQDWLRLVVSAADDARDRGVGWARYN
;
A
#
# COMPACT_ATOMS: atom_id res chain seq x y z
N MET A 1 -13.81 -5.12 31.17
CA MET A 1 -12.61 -4.97 30.34
C MET A 1 -12.59 -3.56 29.74
N ALA A 2 -11.44 -2.87 29.78
CA ALA A 2 -11.30 -1.55 29.17
C ALA A 2 -11.11 -1.72 27.65
N THR A 3 -11.83 -0.93 26.87
CA THR A 3 -11.62 -0.90 25.41
C THR A 3 -10.31 -0.17 25.11
N PRO A 4 -9.40 -0.75 24.29
CA PRO A 4 -8.17 -0.08 23.92
C PRO A 4 -8.48 1.24 23.17
N PRO A 5 -7.78 2.33 23.48
CA PRO A 5 -7.93 3.57 22.75
C PRO A 5 -7.40 3.43 21.31
N TYR A 6 -7.81 4.35 20.44
CA TYR A 6 -7.23 4.49 19.11
C TYR A 6 -5.98 5.38 19.18
N PRO A 7 -4.93 5.13 18.35
CA PRO A 7 -3.84 6.07 18.17
C PRO A 7 -4.33 7.44 17.66
N GLU A 8 -3.59 8.50 17.92
CA GLU A 8 -3.92 9.85 17.43
C GLU A 8 -3.92 9.93 15.90
N ASP A 9 -3.08 9.13 15.25
CA ASP A 9 -2.90 9.03 13.80
C ASP A 9 -3.72 7.90 13.15
N GLU A 10 -4.78 7.40 13.83
CA GLU A 10 -5.57 6.23 13.39
C GLU A 10 -6.06 6.35 11.94
N HIS A 11 -6.47 7.54 11.51
CA HIS A 11 -6.94 7.74 10.13
C HIS A 11 -5.85 7.45 9.10
N SER A 12 -4.66 8.03 9.28
CA SER A 12 -3.50 7.81 8.40
C SER A 12 -3.00 6.36 8.48
N ARG A 13 -2.99 5.78 9.69
CA ARG A 13 -2.62 4.40 9.94
C ARG A 13 -3.54 3.43 9.18
N GLN A 14 -4.86 3.64 9.28
CA GLN A 14 -5.85 2.79 8.60
C GLN A 14 -5.74 2.93 7.09
N ALA A 15 -5.63 4.14 6.56
CA ALA A 15 -5.43 4.35 5.13
C ALA A 15 -4.18 3.60 4.61
N TYR A 16 -3.11 3.57 5.41
CA TYR A 16 -1.90 2.80 5.06
C TYR A 16 -2.17 1.28 5.07
N VAL A 17 -2.88 0.76 6.08
CA VAL A 17 -3.26 -0.66 6.16
C VAL A 17 -4.12 -1.07 4.96
N ASP A 18 -5.11 -0.25 4.59
CA ASP A 18 -6.00 -0.51 3.45
C ASP A 18 -5.24 -0.56 2.11
N GLN A 19 -4.23 0.30 1.96
CA GLN A 19 -3.37 0.31 0.76
C GLN A 19 -2.43 -0.90 0.66
N LEU A 20 -2.10 -1.54 1.77
CA LEU A 20 -1.17 -2.67 1.77
C LEU A 20 -1.76 -3.96 1.21
N GLY A 21 -3.09 -4.13 1.23
CA GLY A 21 -3.75 -5.37 0.79
C GLY A 21 -3.39 -6.61 1.63
N LEU A 22 -2.69 -6.43 2.75
CA LEU A 22 -2.13 -7.52 3.58
C LEU A 22 -3.19 -8.45 4.19
N LEU A 23 -4.44 -8.02 4.19
CA LEU A 23 -5.55 -8.76 4.80
C LEU A 23 -6.04 -9.93 3.92
N GLU A 24 -5.70 -9.93 2.62
CA GLU A 24 -6.21 -10.89 1.62
C GLU A 24 -5.15 -11.89 1.12
N GLU A 25 -3.87 -11.71 1.49
CA GLU A 25 -2.79 -12.56 0.98
C GLU A 25 -2.69 -13.91 1.70
N GLY A 26 -2.32 -14.96 0.93
CA GLY A 26 -2.12 -16.34 1.40
C GLY A 26 -0.93 -16.51 2.36
N ALA A 27 -0.58 -17.75 2.68
CA ALA A 27 0.57 -18.09 3.52
C ALA A 27 1.88 -17.49 2.95
N ASP A 28 2.78 -17.08 3.84
CA ASP A 28 4.10 -16.54 3.48
C ASP A 28 5.17 -17.25 4.33
N GLU A 29 6.00 -18.04 3.69
CA GLU A 29 7.02 -18.86 4.35
C GLU A 29 7.99 -18.03 5.18
N VAL A 30 8.33 -16.80 4.73
CA VAL A 30 9.25 -15.91 5.48
C VAL A 30 8.64 -15.45 6.79
N PHE A 31 7.34 -15.15 6.82
CA PHE A 31 6.66 -14.82 8.08
C PHE A 31 6.60 -16.02 9.01
N GLU A 32 6.38 -17.23 8.50
CA GLU A 32 6.39 -18.45 9.29
C GLU A 32 7.78 -18.74 9.88
N GLU A 33 8.85 -18.56 9.09
CA GLU A 33 10.24 -18.68 9.57
C GLU A 33 10.57 -17.66 10.67
N ILE A 34 10.14 -16.39 10.51
CA ILE A 34 10.34 -15.36 11.56
C ILE A 34 9.62 -15.76 12.85
N LEU A 35 8.38 -16.24 12.77
CA LEU A 35 7.63 -16.69 13.94
C LEU A 35 8.25 -17.94 14.60
N ALA A 36 8.73 -18.88 13.80
CA ALA A 36 9.43 -20.07 14.31
C ALA A 36 10.72 -19.68 15.05
N ALA A 37 11.49 -18.73 14.53
CA ALA A 37 12.66 -18.18 15.21
C ALA A 37 12.27 -17.46 16.51
N ALA A 38 11.19 -16.66 16.51
CA ALA A 38 10.71 -15.96 17.69
C ALA A 38 10.24 -16.93 18.78
N THR A 39 9.40 -17.93 18.45
CA THR A 39 8.95 -18.94 19.41
C THR A 39 10.12 -19.74 19.98
N SER A 40 11.11 -20.08 19.15
CA SER A 40 12.32 -20.78 19.58
C SER A 40 13.19 -19.93 20.52
N TYR A 41 13.39 -18.65 20.20
CA TYR A 41 14.20 -17.75 21.03
C TYR A 41 13.54 -17.47 22.39
N PHE A 42 12.26 -17.10 22.37
CA PHE A 42 11.52 -16.74 23.58
C PHE A 42 10.99 -17.95 24.35
N GLN A 43 11.09 -19.16 23.80
CA GLN A 43 10.53 -20.39 24.39
C GLN A 43 9.06 -20.19 24.76
N THR A 44 8.27 -19.63 23.84
CA THR A 44 6.84 -19.39 23.98
C THR A 44 6.03 -20.28 23.07
N PRO A 45 4.86 -20.79 23.50
CA PRO A 45 4.03 -21.67 22.68
C PRO A 45 3.30 -20.95 21.54
N ILE A 46 3.18 -19.61 21.62
CA ILE A 46 2.40 -18.83 20.67
C ILE A 46 3.23 -17.62 20.20
N ALA A 47 3.26 -17.38 18.89
CA ALA A 47 3.73 -16.14 18.30
C ALA A 47 2.84 -15.74 17.13
N LEU A 48 2.61 -14.43 16.96
CA LEU A 48 1.71 -13.88 15.97
C LEU A 48 2.34 -12.67 15.27
N ILE A 49 2.09 -12.56 13.96
CA ILE A 49 2.18 -11.30 13.23
C ILE A 49 0.75 -10.82 13.01
N SER A 50 0.38 -9.74 13.68
CA SER A 50 -0.96 -9.18 13.64
C SER A 50 -1.00 -7.83 12.94
N ILE A 51 -2.04 -7.60 12.16
CA ILE A 51 -2.39 -6.30 11.57
C ILE A 51 -3.73 -5.89 12.15
N LEU A 52 -3.89 -4.61 12.49
CA LEU A 52 -5.12 -4.08 13.06
C LEU A 52 -5.85 -3.20 12.06
N ASP A 53 -7.12 -3.52 11.82
CA ASP A 53 -8.08 -2.62 11.16
C ASP A 53 -8.96 -1.88 12.20
N HIS A 54 -10.00 -1.16 11.76
CA HIS A 54 -10.91 -0.43 12.65
C HIS A 54 -11.61 -1.33 13.66
N GLN A 55 -12.00 -2.55 13.28
CA GLN A 55 -12.85 -3.42 14.08
C GLN A 55 -12.18 -4.71 14.49
N ARG A 56 -11.14 -5.14 13.76
CA ARG A 56 -10.55 -6.46 13.87
C ARG A 56 -9.04 -6.40 13.97
N GLN A 57 -8.51 -7.46 14.53
CA GLN A 57 -7.11 -7.85 14.48
C GLN A 57 -7.00 -9.07 13.58
N TRP A 58 -6.20 -8.98 12.53
CA TRP A 58 -5.91 -10.08 11.62
C TRP A 58 -4.55 -10.68 11.94
N PHE A 59 -4.47 -12.01 11.89
CA PHE A 59 -3.21 -12.71 12.00
C PHE A 59 -2.68 -13.02 10.60
N ARG A 60 -1.66 -12.25 10.20
CA ARG A 60 -0.97 -12.43 8.93
C ARG A 60 -0.19 -13.74 8.91
N ALA A 61 0.35 -14.13 10.05
CA ALA A 61 0.91 -15.45 10.34
C ALA A 61 0.73 -15.76 11.83
N SER A 62 0.62 -17.04 12.19
CA SER A 62 0.42 -17.50 13.56
C SER A 62 1.08 -18.86 13.81
N ILE A 63 1.70 -19.01 14.98
CA ILE A 63 2.12 -20.30 15.54
C ILE A 63 1.39 -20.49 16.86
N GLY A 64 0.87 -21.71 17.09
CA GLY A 64 0.21 -22.10 18.36
C GLY A 64 -1.21 -21.55 18.53
N LEU A 65 -1.81 -20.96 17.48
CA LEU A 65 -3.17 -20.45 17.49
C LEU A 65 -3.86 -20.69 16.13
N ASP A 66 -5.02 -21.37 16.13
CA ASP A 66 -5.74 -21.77 14.91
C ASP A 66 -6.78 -20.75 14.43
N ILE A 67 -6.89 -19.58 15.07
CA ILE A 67 -7.80 -18.51 14.67
C ILE A 67 -7.10 -17.51 13.75
N ARG A 68 -7.84 -16.94 12.78
CA ARG A 68 -7.26 -16.00 11.81
C ARG A 68 -7.51 -14.52 12.13
N GLN A 69 -8.48 -14.26 13.02
CA GLN A 69 -8.85 -12.90 13.40
C GLN A 69 -9.52 -12.88 14.78
N THR A 70 -9.47 -11.72 15.43
CA THR A 70 -10.19 -11.43 16.67
C THR A 70 -10.80 -10.03 16.63
N PRO A 71 -11.84 -9.73 17.44
CA PRO A 71 -12.27 -8.35 17.59
C PRO A 71 -11.15 -7.46 18.13
N ARG A 72 -10.96 -6.27 17.55
CA ARG A 72 -9.94 -5.30 18.00
C ARG A 72 -10.05 -4.94 19.48
N ARG A 73 -11.30 -4.83 19.98
CA ARG A 73 -11.58 -4.51 21.39
C ARG A 73 -10.99 -5.51 22.39
N ASP A 74 -10.78 -6.76 21.95
CA ASP A 74 -10.27 -7.84 22.78
C ASP A 74 -8.74 -8.05 22.59
N SER A 75 -8.10 -7.21 21.76
CA SER A 75 -6.72 -7.37 21.33
C SER A 75 -5.71 -6.74 22.29
N PHE A 76 -4.70 -7.50 22.67
CA PHE A 76 -3.49 -6.99 23.33
C PHE A 76 -2.65 -6.12 22.38
N CYS A 77 -2.59 -6.49 21.11
CA CYS A 77 -1.86 -5.75 20.08
C CYS A 77 -2.42 -4.35 19.86
N ALA A 78 -3.71 -4.11 20.16
CA ALA A 78 -4.30 -2.78 20.11
C ALA A 78 -3.70 -1.81 21.15
N TYR A 79 -3.14 -2.33 22.24
CA TYR A 79 -2.34 -1.53 23.19
C TYR A 79 -0.88 -1.42 22.72
N ALA A 80 -0.32 -2.46 22.10
CA ALA A 80 1.05 -2.43 21.60
C ALA A 80 1.27 -1.35 20.55
N ILE A 81 0.27 -1.08 19.67
CA ILE A 81 0.39 -0.04 18.63
C ILE A 81 0.34 1.40 19.15
N LEU A 82 0.01 1.63 20.43
CA LEU A 82 -0.05 2.98 21.01
C LEU A 82 1.33 3.51 21.40
N GLY A 83 2.30 2.62 21.62
CA GLY A 83 3.67 2.94 22.03
C GLY A 83 4.67 2.84 20.88
N LYS A 84 5.90 3.31 21.16
CA LYS A 84 7.04 3.21 20.20
C LYS A 84 7.94 2.01 20.46
N GLY A 85 7.82 1.36 21.61
CA GLY A 85 8.62 0.21 22.04
C GLY A 85 7.76 -1.00 22.34
N VAL A 86 8.40 -2.05 22.85
CA VAL A 86 7.73 -3.28 23.23
C VAL A 86 6.69 -3.02 24.33
N PHE A 87 5.47 -3.48 24.08
CA PHE A 87 4.41 -3.53 25.07
C PHE A 87 4.40 -4.90 25.75
N GLU A 88 4.50 -4.91 27.08
CA GLU A 88 4.62 -6.13 27.87
C GLU A 88 3.51 -6.25 28.92
N VAL A 89 3.02 -7.47 29.12
CA VAL A 89 2.11 -7.87 30.18
C VAL A 89 2.67 -9.14 30.82
N ALA A 90 3.23 -9.03 32.03
CA ALA A 90 3.87 -10.11 32.73
C ALA A 90 2.89 -11.19 33.22
N ASP A 91 1.73 -10.76 33.75
CA ASP A 91 0.59 -11.62 34.10
C ASP A 91 -0.73 -10.92 33.75
N ALA A 92 -1.38 -11.42 32.70
CA ALA A 92 -2.64 -10.87 32.22
C ALA A 92 -3.79 -11.04 33.23
N THR A 93 -3.72 -11.96 34.18
CA THR A 93 -4.76 -12.14 35.21
C THR A 93 -4.71 -11.05 36.27
N LEU A 94 -3.56 -10.42 36.48
CA LEU A 94 -3.35 -9.34 37.43
C LEU A 94 -3.52 -7.96 36.79
N ASP A 95 -3.45 -7.86 35.45
CA ASP A 95 -3.56 -6.60 34.75
C ASP A 95 -5.04 -6.17 34.61
N PRO A 96 -5.42 -5.01 35.17
CA PRO A 96 -6.81 -4.54 35.11
C PRO A 96 -7.36 -4.32 33.70
N ARG A 97 -6.50 -4.17 32.69
CA ARG A 97 -6.89 -4.05 31.28
C ARG A 97 -7.35 -5.38 30.70
N PHE A 98 -6.75 -6.49 31.15
CA PHE A 98 -6.85 -7.80 30.51
C PHE A 98 -7.45 -8.90 31.38
N ARG A 99 -7.51 -8.77 32.72
CA ARG A 99 -8.00 -9.83 33.59
C ARG A 99 -9.39 -10.39 33.21
N ASP A 100 -10.27 -9.54 32.64
CA ASP A 100 -11.62 -9.94 32.22
C ASP A 100 -11.70 -10.21 30.69
N ASN A 101 -10.54 -10.35 30.01
CA ASN A 101 -10.46 -10.60 28.57
C ASN A 101 -10.86 -12.05 28.27
N PRO A 102 -11.67 -12.32 27.22
CA PRO A 102 -12.10 -13.67 26.87
C PRO A 102 -10.92 -14.63 26.60
N TYR A 103 -9.78 -14.15 26.08
CA TYR A 103 -8.59 -14.96 25.81
C TYR A 103 -7.70 -15.17 27.04
N VAL A 104 -7.98 -14.49 28.14
CA VAL A 104 -7.37 -14.71 29.46
C VAL A 104 -8.21 -15.67 30.28
N GLN A 105 -9.55 -15.50 30.26
CA GLN A 105 -10.50 -16.33 31.00
C GLN A 105 -10.77 -17.68 30.30
N GLY A 106 -10.81 -17.69 28.97
CA GLY A 106 -10.98 -18.86 28.12
C GLY A 106 -9.71 -19.20 27.34
N GLU A 107 -9.81 -20.14 26.41
CA GLU A 107 -8.70 -20.47 25.51
C GLU A 107 -8.27 -19.24 24.66
N PRO A 108 -6.95 -19.04 24.46
CA PRO A 108 -5.82 -19.92 24.80
C PRO A 108 -5.25 -19.74 26.23
N ARG A 109 -5.93 -19.05 27.14
CA ARG A 109 -5.52 -18.77 28.52
C ARG A 109 -4.23 -17.96 28.63
N ILE A 110 -4.21 -16.83 27.94
CA ILE A 110 -3.06 -15.92 27.93
C ILE A 110 -2.71 -15.50 29.35
N ARG A 111 -1.42 -15.63 29.72
CA ARG A 111 -0.84 -15.13 30.97
C ARG A 111 0.21 -14.09 30.69
N PHE A 112 1.13 -14.37 29.81
CA PHE A 112 2.16 -13.45 29.37
C PHE A 112 1.94 -12.98 27.93
N TYR A 113 2.24 -11.72 27.68
CA TYR A 113 2.24 -11.11 26.35
C TYR A 113 3.41 -10.14 26.22
N ALA A 114 4.14 -10.21 25.12
CA ALA A 114 5.07 -9.16 24.72
C ALA A 114 4.92 -8.92 23.22
N GLY A 115 4.74 -7.65 22.82
CA GLY A 115 4.54 -7.28 21.43
C GLY A 115 5.35 -6.06 21.02
N ALA A 116 6.11 -6.17 19.94
CA ALA A 116 6.81 -5.07 19.29
C ALA A 116 5.97 -4.51 18.16
N PRO A 117 5.78 -3.17 18.09
CA PRO A 117 5.00 -2.56 17.01
C PRO A 117 5.64 -2.79 15.63
N LEU A 118 4.81 -3.01 14.63
CA LEU A 118 5.19 -3.02 13.22
C LEU A 118 5.09 -1.59 12.67
N ALA A 119 6.16 -0.82 12.88
CA ALA A 119 6.22 0.60 12.55
C ALA A 119 6.69 0.84 11.12
N THR A 120 6.01 1.73 10.40
CA THR A 120 6.47 2.27 9.11
C THR A 120 7.60 3.30 9.32
N ALA A 121 8.24 3.73 8.23
CA ALA A 121 9.26 4.77 8.29
C ALA A 121 8.70 6.12 8.79
N GLU A 122 7.41 6.38 8.53
CA GLU A 122 6.66 7.56 8.99
C GLU A 122 6.24 7.46 10.46
N GLY A 123 6.43 6.29 11.11
CA GLY A 123 6.11 6.06 12.51
C GLY A 123 4.69 5.53 12.76
N LEU A 124 3.95 5.16 11.71
CA LEU A 124 2.63 4.53 11.85
C LEU A 124 2.77 3.07 12.29
N ASN A 125 2.10 2.68 13.37
CA ASN A 125 2.10 1.31 13.89
C ASN A 125 0.94 0.49 13.29
N LEU A 126 1.24 -0.37 12.32
CA LEU A 126 0.23 -1.14 11.58
C LEU A 126 -0.37 -2.30 12.37
N GLY A 127 0.42 -2.82 13.29
CA GLY A 127 0.12 -3.99 14.09
C GLY A 127 1.30 -4.32 15.01
N SER A 128 1.45 -5.59 15.37
CA SER A 128 2.60 -6.04 16.18
C SER A 128 3.05 -7.45 15.82
N LEU A 129 4.34 -7.71 15.99
CA LEU A 129 4.85 -9.06 16.19
C LEU A 129 4.83 -9.31 17.69
N CYS A 130 4.17 -10.38 18.14
CA CYS A 130 4.08 -10.69 19.54
C CYS A 130 4.36 -12.16 19.85
N VAL A 131 4.85 -12.38 21.09
CA VAL A 131 5.02 -13.68 21.71
C VAL A 131 4.11 -13.78 22.93
N ILE A 132 3.51 -14.94 23.14
CA ILE A 132 2.46 -15.16 24.15
C ILE A 132 2.72 -16.47 24.87
N ASP A 133 2.51 -16.47 26.18
CA ASP A 133 2.58 -17.68 26.98
C ASP A 133 1.32 -17.90 27.83
N ARG A 134 1.10 -19.17 28.17
CA ARG A 134 0.05 -19.61 29.09
C ARG A 134 0.49 -19.59 30.57
N GLU A 135 1.75 -19.26 30.80
CA GLU A 135 2.32 -19.07 32.14
C GLU A 135 2.76 -17.62 32.30
N PRO A 136 2.63 -17.02 33.48
CA PRO A 136 3.19 -15.70 33.77
C PRO A 136 4.71 -15.72 33.65
N ARG A 137 5.28 -14.58 33.20
CA ARG A 137 6.74 -14.42 33.11
C ARG A 137 7.21 -13.17 33.83
N GLY A 138 8.49 -13.16 34.18
CA GLY A 138 9.15 -11.94 34.65
C GLY A 138 9.35 -10.93 33.53
N PRO A 139 9.76 -9.70 33.86
CA PRO A 139 10.03 -8.67 32.86
C PRO A 139 11.10 -9.13 31.87
N LEU A 140 10.92 -8.76 30.59
CA LEU A 140 11.93 -9.04 29.57
C LEU A 140 13.23 -8.30 29.87
N ALA A 141 14.37 -8.98 29.72
CA ALA A 141 15.66 -8.30 29.73
C ALA A 141 15.82 -7.38 28.51
N GLU A 142 16.66 -6.35 28.62
CA GLU A 142 16.90 -5.39 27.51
C GLU A 142 17.28 -6.08 26.20
N ARG A 143 18.09 -7.15 26.28
CA ARG A 143 18.45 -7.94 25.10
C ARG A 143 17.27 -8.63 24.44
N ASP A 144 16.26 -9.05 25.23
CA ASP A 144 15.09 -9.76 24.76
C ASP A 144 14.11 -8.76 24.13
N VAL A 145 13.98 -7.56 24.71
CA VAL A 145 13.29 -6.42 24.10
C VAL A 145 13.90 -6.09 22.75
N ALA A 146 15.22 -5.89 22.67
CA ALA A 146 15.93 -5.59 21.44
C ALA A 146 15.76 -6.68 20.37
N MET A 147 15.70 -7.96 20.78
CA MET A 147 15.48 -9.09 19.89
C MET A 147 14.05 -9.11 19.36
N LEU A 148 13.04 -8.84 20.18
CA LEU A 148 11.65 -8.76 19.73
C LEU A 148 11.44 -7.63 18.72
N GLU A 149 12.05 -6.47 18.97
CA GLU A 149 12.07 -5.35 18.03
C GLU A 149 12.82 -5.70 16.73
N HIS A 150 13.88 -6.51 16.82
CA HIS A 150 14.58 -6.99 15.64
C HIS A 150 13.68 -7.87 14.77
N PHE A 151 12.96 -8.82 15.34
CA PHE A 151 11.99 -9.63 14.62
C PHE A 151 10.88 -8.76 13.98
N ALA A 152 10.38 -7.74 14.68
CA ALA A 152 9.40 -6.80 14.13
C ALA A 152 9.96 -6.04 12.90
N ARG A 153 11.24 -5.63 12.96
CA ARG A 153 11.90 -5.01 11.78
C ARG A 153 12.05 -5.98 10.61
N LEU A 154 12.32 -7.27 10.85
CA LEU A 154 12.36 -8.29 9.77
C LEU A 154 10.98 -8.47 9.12
N VAL A 155 9.90 -8.48 9.91
CA VAL A 155 8.53 -8.49 9.40
C VAL A 155 8.26 -7.28 8.52
N MET A 156 8.62 -6.07 8.98
CA MET A 156 8.44 -4.85 8.19
C MET A 156 9.28 -4.87 6.90
N ALA A 157 10.50 -5.37 6.94
CA ALA A 157 11.32 -5.55 5.73
C ALA A 157 10.66 -6.50 4.72
N ARG A 158 10.04 -7.59 5.18
CA ARG A 158 9.28 -8.51 4.33
C ARG A 158 8.04 -7.83 3.75
N ILE A 159 7.28 -7.10 4.55
CA ILE A 159 6.12 -6.31 4.09
C ILE A 159 6.56 -5.32 2.99
N HIS A 160 7.65 -4.60 3.18
CA HIS A 160 8.20 -3.70 2.16
C HIS A 160 8.61 -4.43 0.88
N THR A 161 9.21 -5.62 1.01
CA THR A 161 9.57 -6.45 -0.16
C THR A 161 8.33 -6.88 -0.95
N LEU A 162 7.31 -7.41 -0.27
CA LEU A 162 6.04 -7.79 -0.89
C LEU A 162 5.39 -6.59 -1.59
N ARG A 163 5.36 -5.45 -0.92
CA ARG A 163 4.84 -4.20 -1.48
C ARG A 163 5.64 -3.76 -2.71
N SER A 164 6.97 -3.79 -2.65
CA SER A 164 7.83 -3.39 -3.78
C SER A 164 7.70 -4.33 -4.98
N THR A 165 7.47 -5.61 -4.76
CA THR A 165 7.19 -6.58 -5.83
C THR A 165 5.84 -6.28 -6.49
N ASN A 166 4.84 -5.81 -5.72
CA ASN A 166 3.53 -5.41 -6.23
C ASN A 166 3.50 -4.01 -6.87
N TYR A 167 4.64 -3.28 -6.93
CA TYR A 167 4.69 -1.94 -7.55
C TYR A 167 4.89 -1.95 -9.05
N ILE A 168 5.14 -3.09 -9.66
CA ILE A 168 5.40 -3.22 -11.09
C ILE A 168 4.17 -3.77 -11.80
N ASP A 169 3.79 -3.12 -12.89
CA ASP A 169 2.89 -3.67 -13.88
C ASP A 169 3.67 -4.64 -14.77
N GLU A 170 3.50 -5.94 -14.56
CA GLU A 170 4.27 -6.99 -15.26
C GLU A 170 4.27 -6.86 -16.79
N PRO A 171 3.13 -6.58 -17.47
CA PRO A 171 3.12 -6.47 -18.93
C PRO A 171 4.00 -5.32 -19.44
N THR A 172 4.03 -4.17 -18.75
CA THR A 172 4.78 -2.99 -19.22
C THR A 172 6.12 -2.77 -18.54
N GLY A 173 6.39 -3.43 -17.40
CA GLY A 173 7.57 -3.19 -16.57
C GLY A 173 7.63 -1.78 -15.97
N LEU A 174 6.52 -1.05 -15.95
CA LEU A 174 6.40 0.26 -15.34
C LEU A 174 5.99 0.15 -13.88
N TYR A 175 6.23 1.20 -13.11
CA TYR A 175 5.55 1.36 -11.83
C TYR A 175 4.04 1.42 -12.03
N ASN A 176 3.31 0.74 -11.16
CA ASN A 176 1.86 0.67 -11.24
C ASN A 176 1.16 1.80 -10.47
N ARG A 177 -0.18 1.73 -10.42
CA ARG A 177 -1.04 2.67 -9.71
C ARG A 177 -0.67 2.83 -8.23
N LEU A 178 -0.33 1.74 -7.53
CA LEU A 178 0.00 1.79 -6.09
C LEU A 178 1.26 2.61 -5.86
N ARG A 179 2.29 2.40 -6.68
CA ARG A 179 3.52 3.19 -6.61
C ARG A 179 3.29 4.66 -6.94
N LEU A 180 2.45 4.96 -7.92
CA LEU A 180 2.06 6.33 -8.23
C LEU A 180 1.43 7.03 -7.02
N GLN A 181 0.49 6.38 -6.33
CA GLN A 181 -0.20 6.93 -5.15
C GLN A 181 0.78 7.21 -4.00
N GLU A 182 1.73 6.31 -3.77
CA GLU A 182 2.77 6.51 -2.76
C GLU A 182 3.71 7.66 -3.12
N ASP A 183 4.20 7.70 -4.36
CA ASP A 183 5.09 8.78 -4.81
C ASP A 183 4.41 10.15 -4.78
N VAL A 184 3.10 10.24 -5.04
CA VAL A 184 2.31 11.46 -4.85
C VAL A 184 2.32 11.89 -3.38
N SER A 185 1.99 10.98 -2.47
CA SER A 185 1.95 11.28 -1.03
C SER A 185 3.31 11.74 -0.49
N LEU A 186 4.39 11.01 -0.83
CA LEU A 186 5.75 11.33 -0.40
C LEU A 186 6.23 12.69 -0.95
N ARG A 187 5.93 12.99 -2.22
CA ARG A 187 6.35 14.26 -2.83
C ARG A 187 5.54 15.45 -2.31
N LEU A 188 4.24 15.29 -2.05
CA LEU A 188 3.45 16.34 -1.41
C LEU A 188 4.02 16.69 -0.03
N GLN A 189 4.32 15.70 0.80
CA GLN A 189 4.93 15.92 2.11
C GLN A 189 6.29 16.62 2.03
N ARG A 190 7.10 16.31 1.02
CA ARG A 190 8.44 16.88 0.86
C ARG A 190 8.45 18.26 0.19
N ASP A 191 7.70 18.40 -0.90
CA ASP A 191 7.81 19.53 -1.84
C ASP A 191 6.62 20.50 -1.78
N GLY A 192 5.55 20.13 -1.05
CA GLY A 192 4.34 20.96 -0.80
C GLY A 192 3.41 21.10 -2.00
N ALA A 193 3.85 20.75 -3.21
CA ALA A 193 3.00 20.78 -4.40
C ALA A 193 3.61 19.94 -5.52
N LEU A 194 2.73 19.37 -6.36
CA LEU A 194 3.10 18.68 -7.61
C LEU A 194 1.94 18.72 -8.61
N THR A 195 2.19 18.32 -9.85
CA THR A 195 1.13 18.11 -10.84
C THR A 195 1.11 16.66 -11.27
N VAL A 196 -0.07 16.05 -11.26
CA VAL A 196 -0.32 14.71 -11.81
C VAL A 196 -0.88 14.86 -13.22
N ILE A 197 -0.33 14.08 -14.17
CA ILE A 197 -0.89 13.96 -15.53
C ILE A 197 -1.30 12.51 -15.74
N ALA A 198 -2.55 12.29 -16.17
CA ALA A 198 -3.04 11.01 -16.64
C ALA A 198 -3.21 11.06 -18.16
N ALA A 199 -2.62 10.10 -18.88
CA ALA A 199 -2.76 9.95 -20.32
C ALA A 199 -3.60 8.70 -20.64
N ASP A 200 -4.83 8.86 -21.11
CA ASP A 200 -5.67 7.78 -21.61
C ASP A 200 -5.50 7.64 -23.12
N LEU A 201 -5.01 6.49 -23.56
CA LEU A 201 -4.61 6.29 -24.97
C LEU A 201 -5.76 5.89 -25.88
N LEU A 202 -6.72 5.16 -25.36
CA LEU A 202 -7.85 4.66 -26.13
C LEU A 202 -9.03 4.26 -25.20
N PRO A 203 -10.26 4.34 -25.71
CA PRO A 203 -11.43 3.90 -24.95
C PRO A 203 -11.34 2.43 -24.56
N LEU A 204 -11.75 2.10 -23.33
CA LEU A 204 -11.75 0.72 -22.83
C LEU A 204 -12.56 -0.25 -23.71
N ALA A 205 -13.64 0.25 -24.33
CA ALA A 205 -14.45 -0.54 -25.27
C ALA A 205 -13.64 -0.97 -26.51
N LEU A 206 -12.76 -0.09 -27.02
CA LEU A 206 -11.86 -0.42 -28.12
C LEU A 206 -10.81 -1.45 -27.69
N LEU A 207 -10.19 -1.28 -26.50
CA LEU A 207 -9.27 -2.26 -25.95
C LEU A 207 -9.92 -3.64 -25.82
N ASN A 208 -11.14 -3.71 -25.28
CA ASN A 208 -11.89 -4.96 -25.15
C ASN A 208 -12.18 -5.60 -26.52
N THR A 209 -12.41 -4.80 -27.56
CA THR A 209 -12.58 -5.28 -28.94
C THR A 209 -11.27 -5.84 -29.50
N ILE A 210 -10.15 -5.17 -29.27
CA ILE A 210 -8.80 -5.63 -29.63
C ILE A 210 -8.50 -6.97 -28.94
N ILE A 211 -8.74 -7.08 -27.64
CA ILE A 211 -8.52 -8.31 -26.88
C ILE A 211 -9.36 -9.48 -27.43
N ARG A 212 -10.64 -9.24 -27.71
CA ARG A 212 -11.52 -10.29 -28.29
C ARG A 212 -11.10 -10.73 -29.67
N THR A 213 -10.53 -9.83 -30.48
CA THR A 213 -10.22 -10.10 -31.89
C THR A 213 -8.78 -10.59 -32.06
N LEU A 214 -7.82 -10.02 -31.33
CA LEU A 214 -6.37 -10.22 -31.51
C LEU A 214 -5.70 -10.86 -30.28
N GLY A 215 -6.42 -11.00 -29.17
CA GLY A 215 -5.95 -11.63 -27.92
C GLY A 215 -5.19 -10.70 -27.00
N TYR A 216 -5.01 -11.16 -25.74
CA TYR A 216 -4.24 -10.45 -24.72
C TYR A 216 -2.79 -10.16 -25.10
N PRO A 217 -2.04 -11.09 -25.76
CA PRO A 217 -0.65 -10.80 -26.14
C PRO A 217 -0.51 -9.61 -27.07
N PHE A 218 -1.48 -9.38 -27.98
CA PHE A 218 -1.48 -8.21 -28.84
C PHE A 218 -1.74 -6.93 -28.04
N SER A 219 -2.70 -6.97 -27.11
CA SER A 219 -2.99 -5.85 -26.22
C SER A 219 -1.76 -5.45 -25.37
N ASN A 220 -1.03 -6.43 -24.85
CA ASN A 220 0.19 -6.18 -24.08
C ASN A 220 1.27 -5.53 -24.94
N ASP A 221 1.53 -6.05 -26.15
CA ASP A 221 2.51 -5.47 -27.07
C ASP A 221 2.12 -4.05 -27.48
N LEU A 222 0.82 -3.77 -27.69
CA LEU A 222 0.34 -2.42 -27.98
C LEU A 222 0.65 -1.44 -26.83
N MET A 223 0.52 -1.88 -25.57
CA MET A 223 0.86 -1.05 -24.40
C MET A 223 2.38 -0.88 -24.25
N LEU A 224 3.18 -1.87 -24.63
CA LEU A 224 4.64 -1.75 -24.69
C LEU A 224 5.09 -0.73 -25.73
N GLU A 225 4.54 -0.78 -26.95
CA GLU A 225 4.83 0.22 -28.01
C GLU A 225 4.43 1.63 -27.56
N ALA A 226 3.27 1.77 -26.91
CA ALA A 226 2.82 3.05 -26.36
C ALA A 226 3.77 3.57 -25.27
N ARG A 227 4.19 2.72 -24.33
CA ARG A 227 5.18 3.04 -23.31
C ARG A 227 6.49 3.57 -23.93
N ASP A 228 7.00 2.87 -24.93
CA ASP A 228 8.28 3.20 -25.54
C ASP A 228 8.23 4.54 -26.31
N ARG A 229 7.09 4.85 -26.93
CA ARG A 229 6.86 6.17 -27.54
C ARG A 229 6.83 7.30 -26.50
N ILE A 230 6.12 7.09 -25.38
CA ILE A 230 6.09 8.08 -24.29
C ILE A 230 7.50 8.29 -23.72
N ARG A 231 8.24 7.22 -23.49
CA ARG A 231 9.64 7.31 -22.99
C ARG A 231 10.58 8.02 -23.94
N ALA A 232 10.41 7.83 -25.24
CA ALA A 232 11.20 8.51 -26.25
C ALA A 232 10.99 10.04 -26.23
N GLU A 233 9.74 10.48 -26.03
CA GLU A 233 9.40 11.90 -25.93
C GLU A 233 9.72 12.49 -24.54
N LEU A 234 9.65 11.71 -23.48
CA LEU A 234 9.76 12.14 -22.08
C LEU A 234 10.76 11.27 -21.29
N PRO A 235 12.04 11.21 -21.70
CA PRO A 235 13.03 10.30 -21.11
C PRO A 235 13.35 10.62 -19.63
N ASP A 236 13.19 11.87 -19.21
CA ASP A 236 13.53 12.34 -17.86
C ASP A 236 12.38 12.18 -16.85
N PHE A 237 11.21 11.70 -17.29
CA PHE A 237 10.05 11.55 -16.45
C PHE A 237 9.79 10.09 -16.04
N THR A 238 9.46 9.88 -14.79
CA THR A 238 8.98 8.58 -14.31
C THR A 238 7.57 8.32 -14.87
N LEU A 239 7.43 7.23 -15.61
CA LEU A 239 6.17 6.79 -16.20
C LEU A 239 5.55 5.69 -15.35
N TYR A 240 4.25 5.82 -15.08
CA TYR A 240 3.44 4.88 -14.32
C TYR A 240 2.35 4.27 -15.18
N LYS A 241 1.94 3.03 -14.87
CA LYS A 241 0.77 2.37 -15.44
C LYS A 241 -0.40 2.48 -14.46
N ILE A 242 -1.42 3.26 -14.81
CA ILE A 242 -2.58 3.52 -13.93
C ILE A 242 -3.67 2.46 -14.11
N SER A 243 -3.95 2.10 -15.37
CA SER A 243 -4.99 1.15 -15.76
C SER A 243 -4.67 0.54 -17.13
N PRO A 244 -5.46 -0.41 -17.65
CA PRO A 244 -5.15 -1.06 -18.93
C PRO A 244 -4.90 -0.12 -20.10
N THR A 245 -5.52 1.07 -20.15
CA THR A 245 -5.34 2.06 -21.22
C THR A 245 -4.61 3.32 -20.82
N ARG A 246 -4.26 3.47 -19.50
CA ARG A 246 -3.82 4.75 -18.94
C ARG A 246 -2.41 4.71 -18.39
N PHE A 247 -1.68 5.77 -18.66
CA PHE A 247 -0.35 6.05 -18.10
C PHE A 247 -0.42 7.30 -17.20
N GLY A 248 0.51 7.38 -16.25
CA GLY A 248 0.64 8.50 -15.33
C GLY A 248 2.03 9.10 -15.33
N LEU A 249 2.13 10.41 -15.07
CA LEU A 249 3.37 11.13 -14.84
C LEU A 249 3.21 12.07 -13.65
N LEU A 250 4.34 12.35 -12.98
CA LEU A 250 4.41 13.33 -11.89
C LEU A 250 5.38 14.44 -12.27
N LEU A 251 4.90 15.68 -12.22
CA LEU A 251 5.72 16.87 -12.40
C LEU A 251 5.93 17.51 -11.03
N PRO A 252 7.19 17.59 -10.53
CA PRO A 252 7.51 18.30 -9.30
C PRO A 252 7.18 19.79 -9.43
N ARG A 253 7.06 20.48 -8.29
CA ARG A 253 6.74 21.91 -8.23
C ARG A 253 7.60 22.78 -9.14
N GLN A 254 8.91 22.47 -9.24
CA GLN A 254 9.86 23.20 -10.05
C GLN A 254 9.59 23.08 -11.57
N GLN A 255 8.85 22.07 -11.99
CA GLN A 255 8.52 21.78 -13.38
C GLN A 255 7.04 22.05 -13.72
N GLN A 256 6.28 22.68 -12.82
CA GLN A 256 4.86 22.98 -13.08
C GLN A 256 4.65 23.90 -14.29
N GLU A 257 5.59 24.81 -14.55
CA GLU A 257 5.58 25.69 -15.73
C GLU A 257 5.77 24.92 -17.04
N GLU A 258 6.31 23.70 -16.99
CA GLU A 258 6.51 22.83 -18.15
C GLU A 258 5.27 21.98 -18.49
N THR A 259 4.20 22.05 -17.70
CA THR A 259 3.01 21.17 -17.83
C THR A 259 2.43 21.18 -19.25
N GLU A 260 2.27 22.35 -19.85
CA GLU A 260 1.77 22.46 -21.21
C GLU A 260 2.71 21.82 -22.23
N SER A 261 4.02 22.07 -22.10
CA SER A 261 5.04 21.46 -22.96
C SER A 261 5.03 19.93 -22.86
N VAL A 262 4.90 19.39 -21.64
CA VAL A 262 4.78 17.93 -21.42
C VAL A 262 3.50 17.38 -22.05
N CYS A 263 2.37 18.04 -21.91
CA CYS A 263 1.13 17.64 -22.56
C CYS A 263 1.25 17.63 -24.09
N LEU A 264 1.84 18.67 -24.69
CA LEU A 264 2.04 18.73 -26.13
C LEU A 264 2.99 17.64 -26.64
N ARG A 265 4.06 17.32 -25.92
CA ARG A 265 4.96 16.20 -26.23
C ARG A 265 4.26 14.85 -26.15
N LEU A 266 3.42 14.62 -25.13
CA LEU A 266 2.60 13.42 -25.02
C LEU A 266 1.63 13.27 -26.20
N LEU A 267 0.94 14.34 -26.60
CA LEU A 267 0.03 14.31 -27.74
C LEU A 267 0.78 14.01 -29.05
N ARG A 268 1.97 14.63 -29.23
CA ARG A 268 2.83 14.40 -30.41
C ARG A 268 3.26 12.95 -30.52
N ALA A 269 3.55 12.26 -29.42
CA ALA A 269 3.91 10.84 -29.41
C ALA A 269 2.87 9.95 -30.12
N PHE A 270 1.62 10.42 -30.21
CA PHE A 270 0.50 9.67 -30.77
C PHE A 270 -0.17 10.33 -31.98
N GLU A 271 0.44 11.34 -32.60
CA GLU A 271 -0.05 11.92 -33.86
C GLU A 271 -0.10 10.87 -34.99
N SER A 272 0.88 9.96 -35.01
CA SER A 272 0.88 8.81 -35.93
C SER A 272 0.33 7.55 -35.24
N PRO A 273 -0.33 6.64 -35.98
CA PRO A 273 -0.83 5.39 -35.45
C PRO A 273 0.27 4.58 -34.74
N VAL A 274 -0.06 3.88 -33.67
CA VAL A 274 0.82 2.92 -33.02
C VAL A 274 0.83 1.64 -33.86
N VAL A 275 1.98 1.28 -34.40
CA VAL A 275 2.12 0.05 -35.20
C VAL A 275 2.48 -1.10 -34.30
N CYS A 276 1.55 -2.01 -34.05
CA CYS A 276 1.74 -3.20 -33.23
C CYS A 276 1.63 -4.44 -34.13
N ARG A 277 2.68 -5.28 -34.20
CA ARG A 277 2.74 -6.48 -35.07
C ARG A 277 2.31 -6.20 -36.52
N GLY A 278 2.68 -5.02 -37.06
CA GLY A 278 2.33 -4.60 -38.41
C GLY A 278 0.91 -4.05 -38.56
N ILE A 279 0.11 -4.00 -37.53
CA ILE A 279 -1.26 -3.44 -37.54
C ILE A 279 -1.22 -2.02 -36.97
N PRO A 280 -1.63 -0.99 -37.75
CA PRO A 280 -1.69 0.37 -37.25
C PRO A 280 -2.95 0.59 -36.39
N ILE A 281 -2.77 0.98 -35.15
CA ILE A 281 -3.84 1.34 -34.21
C ILE A 281 -3.79 2.84 -33.98
N LYS A 282 -4.85 3.54 -34.34
CA LYS A 282 -4.96 4.99 -34.08
C LYS A 282 -5.33 5.21 -32.61
N ALA A 283 -4.44 5.86 -31.87
CA ALA A 283 -4.73 6.31 -30.51
C ALA A 283 -5.73 7.48 -30.55
N ASN A 284 -6.58 7.56 -29.54
CA ASN A 284 -7.46 8.70 -29.27
C ASN A 284 -7.13 9.22 -27.87
N VAL A 285 -6.05 9.99 -27.79
CA VAL A 285 -5.43 10.39 -26.52
C VAL A 285 -6.21 11.52 -25.87
N GLY A 286 -6.56 11.32 -24.59
CA GLY A 286 -7.02 12.38 -23.70
C GLY A 286 -6.08 12.51 -22.52
N LEU A 287 -5.67 13.74 -22.19
CA LEU A 287 -4.82 14.01 -21.05
C LEU A 287 -5.60 14.76 -19.97
N GLY A 288 -5.58 14.24 -18.76
CA GLY A 288 -6.06 14.92 -17.55
C GLY A 288 -4.89 15.51 -16.79
N VAL A 289 -5.02 16.74 -16.32
CA VAL A 289 -4.01 17.46 -15.56
C VAL A 289 -4.60 17.91 -14.23
N LEU A 290 -3.98 17.52 -13.12
CA LEU A 290 -4.41 17.87 -11.79
C LEU A 290 -3.23 18.42 -10.96
N PRO A 291 -3.18 19.74 -10.71
CA PRO A 291 -2.27 20.30 -9.72
C PRO A 291 -2.73 19.91 -8.32
N LEU A 292 -1.79 19.48 -7.48
CA LEU A 292 -2.00 19.16 -6.07
C LEU A 292 -1.10 20.09 -5.22
N ALA A 293 -1.60 20.55 -4.09
CA ALA A 293 -0.88 21.38 -3.12
C ALA A 293 -1.11 20.85 -1.70
N ASP A 294 -0.29 21.32 -0.72
CA ASP A 294 -0.29 20.89 0.68
C ASP A 294 -1.58 21.15 1.47
N ASP A 295 -2.48 22.00 0.95
CA ASP A 295 -3.79 22.15 1.57
C ASP A 295 -4.64 20.94 1.15
N PRO A 296 -4.93 19.99 2.03
CA PRO A 296 -5.68 18.83 1.64
C PRO A 296 -7.05 19.33 1.16
N LEU A 297 -7.33 19.14 -0.12
CA LEU A 297 -8.70 18.97 -0.56
C LEU A 297 -9.31 18.00 0.45
N ASP A 298 -10.21 18.50 1.30
CA ASP A 298 -10.88 17.80 2.40
C ASP A 298 -10.72 16.27 2.31
N GLY A 299 -10.00 15.67 3.23
CA GLY A 299 -9.38 14.36 3.35
C GLY A 299 -9.95 13.13 2.65
N ASP A 300 -10.78 13.26 1.63
CA ASP A 300 -11.50 12.16 0.99
C ASP A 300 -11.70 12.32 -0.53
N GLN A 301 -11.12 13.35 -1.17
CA GLN A 301 -11.20 13.43 -2.63
C GLN A 301 -10.15 12.51 -3.26
N ASP A 302 -10.64 11.44 -3.89
CA ASP A 302 -9.83 10.54 -4.71
C ASP A 302 -9.25 11.32 -5.92
N TRP A 303 -8.12 12.01 -5.69
CA TRP A 303 -7.41 12.80 -6.70
C TRP A 303 -7.15 12.01 -7.97
N LEU A 304 -6.97 10.70 -7.86
CA LEU A 304 -6.77 9.84 -9.01
C LEU A 304 -8.03 9.74 -9.87
N ARG A 305 -9.20 9.68 -9.25
CA ARG A 305 -10.48 9.73 -9.96
C ARG A 305 -10.66 11.06 -10.69
N LEU A 306 -10.26 12.17 -10.07
CA LEU A 306 -10.38 13.50 -10.67
C LEU A 306 -9.49 13.65 -11.91
N VAL A 307 -8.22 13.26 -11.83
CA VAL A 307 -7.30 13.35 -12.98
C VAL A 307 -7.69 12.41 -14.11
N VAL A 308 -8.22 11.22 -13.77
CA VAL A 308 -8.74 10.26 -14.76
C VAL A 308 -10.01 10.80 -15.44
N SER A 309 -10.95 11.39 -14.69
CA SER A 309 -12.15 12.02 -15.25
C SER A 309 -11.79 13.16 -16.19
N ALA A 310 -10.80 13.99 -15.85
CA ALA A 310 -10.32 15.06 -16.73
C ALA A 310 -9.73 14.50 -18.04
N ALA A 311 -9.05 13.36 -18.01
CA ALA A 311 -8.53 12.70 -19.21
C ALA A 311 -9.65 12.16 -20.11
N ASP A 312 -10.68 11.56 -19.52
CA ASP A 312 -11.88 11.11 -20.25
C ASP A 312 -12.60 12.29 -20.91
N ASP A 313 -12.83 13.38 -20.17
CA ASP A 313 -13.47 14.60 -20.68
C ASP A 313 -12.66 15.23 -21.83
N ALA A 314 -11.33 15.28 -21.71
CA ALA A 314 -10.45 15.79 -22.77
C ALA A 314 -10.58 14.98 -24.06
N ARG A 315 -10.58 13.66 -23.94
CA ARG A 315 -10.74 12.74 -25.07
C ARG A 315 -12.11 12.89 -25.72
N ASP A 316 -13.18 12.89 -24.92
CA ASP A 316 -14.57 12.92 -25.43
C ASP A 316 -14.89 14.25 -26.10
N ARG A 317 -14.28 15.34 -25.65
CA ARG A 317 -14.40 16.68 -26.26
C ARG A 317 -13.42 16.91 -27.42
N GLY A 318 -12.45 16.03 -27.61
CA GLY A 318 -11.42 16.17 -28.66
C GLY A 318 -10.48 17.35 -28.47
N VAL A 319 -10.27 17.81 -27.20
CA VAL A 319 -9.44 18.99 -26.90
C VAL A 319 -7.98 18.64 -26.58
N GLY A 320 -7.61 17.36 -26.65
CA GLY A 320 -6.28 16.87 -26.35
C GLY A 320 -5.99 16.79 -24.86
N TRP A 321 -6.12 17.87 -24.10
CA TRP A 321 -5.94 17.86 -22.65
C TRP A 321 -6.93 18.78 -21.94
N ALA A 322 -7.23 18.44 -20.68
CA ALA A 322 -8.06 19.24 -19.80
C ALA A 322 -7.43 19.31 -18.39
N ARG A 323 -7.50 20.49 -17.78
CA ARG A 323 -7.12 20.71 -16.38
C ARG A 323 -8.36 20.58 -15.52
N TYR A 324 -8.26 19.79 -14.46
CA TYR A 324 -9.26 19.79 -13.41
C TYR A 324 -9.03 21.01 -12.51
N ASN A 325 -10.07 21.87 -12.37
CA ASN A 325 -10.04 23.08 -11.56
C ASN A 325 -10.79 22.87 -10.25
#